data_cdcfe99117fdd8f7bc1b169afc274f57
#
_entry.id   cdcfe99117fdd8f7bc1b169afc274f57
#
_cell.length_a   1.000
_cell.length_b   1.000
_cell.length_c   1.000
_cell.angle_alpha   90.00
_cell.angle_beta   90.00
_cell.angle_gamma   90.00
#
_symmetry.space_group_name_H-M   'P 1'
#
loop_
_entity.id
_entity.type
_entity.pdbx_description
1 polymer ?
#
loop_
_entity_poly.entity_id
_entity_poly.type
_entity_poly.pdbx_seq_one_letter_code
_entity_poly.pdbx_strand_id
1 'polypeptide(L)'
;PYTTLFRSNRILFCYFFIVLLLGLVAIGILVRAFDTAFVERETWMKVAESQKRPNRLIYPSRGNIYSSDGKLMATSVPCFYLYIDFNADCYTHPTKKWNSLDTLLKSKHNGIDSLSFYLSRKLKDRTPVGYKNYLLNGLKKKSRQFPVCDGKVSYSDLKEIKKFPFFRLGRFKSGFYTREMVERQKPFGTLASRTIGDTFRDIDPKTGLTKGKNGLELQYDTLLHGVAGLNSVRRLGGGWTNVVEVDPVEGMDIRTTIDINIQDIAEKSLLDMLKKIDAASGTAVVMEVATGEIGRAHV
;
A
#
# COMPACT_ATOMS: atom_id res chain seq x y z
N PRO A 1 74.47 -4.40 -37.65
CA PRO A 1 73.90 -5.15 -36.51
C PRO A 1 73.64 -4.30 -35.23
N TYR A 2 74.32 -3.12 -35.06
CA TYR A 2 74.19 -2.32 -33.85
C TYR A 2 72.90 -1.47 -33.76
N THR A 3 72.22 -1.24 -34.86
CA THR A 3 70.99 -0.40 -34.90
C THR A 3 69.77 -1.10 -34.30
N THR A 4 69.73 -2.40 -34.29
CA THR A 4 68.61 -3.19 -33.72
C THR A 4 68.62 -3.22 -32.21
N LEU A 5 69.82 -3.24 -31.56
CA LEU A 5 69.98 -3.20 -30.10
C LEU A 5 69.55 -1.85 -29.48
N PHE A 6 69.84 -0.76 -30.12
CA PHE A 6 69.43 0.58 -29.68
C PHE A 6 67.90 0.80 -29.79
N ARG A 7 67.28 0.20 -30.78
CA ARG A 7 65.82 0.26 -30.93
C ARG A 7 65.10 -0.56 -29.87
N SER A 8 65.66 -1.74 -29.52
CA SER A 8 65.14 -2.58 -28.45
C SER A 8 65.19 -1.91 -27.08
N ASN A 9 66.29 -1.23 -26.76
CA ASN A 9 66.40 -0.50 -25.47
C ASN A 9 65.46 0.68 -25.37
N ARG A 10 65.14 1.40 -26.44
CA ARG A 10 64.12 2.44 -26.44
C ARG A 10 62.72 1.90 -26.19
N ILE A 11 62.36 0.77 -26.78
CA ILE A 11 61.08 0.12 -26.57
C ILE A 11 60.96 -0.39 -25.14
N LEU A 12 62.01 -0.99 -24.60
CA LEU A 12 62.06 -1.40 -23.19
C LEU A 12 61.93 -0.22 -22.23
N PHE A 13 62.59 0.88 -22.51
CA PHE A 13 62.51 2.11 -21.68
C PHE A 13 61.08 2.68 -21.72
N CYS A 14 60.44 2.75 -22.87
CA CYS A 14 59.06 3.19 -22.98
C CYS A 14 58.10 2.24 -22.24
N TYR A 15 58.32 0.94 -22.31
CA TYR A 15 57.56 -0.03 -21.57
C TYR A 15 57.67 0.13 -20.07
N PHE A 16 58.89 0.25 -19.54
CA PHE A 16 59.14 0.52 -18.10
C PHE A 16 58.53 1.83 -17.66
N PHE A 17 58.61 2.87 -18.48
CA PHE A 17 58.01 4.16 -18.18
C PHE A 17 56.48 4.07 -18.08
N ILE A 18 55.83 3.35 -18.99
CA ILE A 18 54.38 3.11 -18.97
C ILE A 18 54.00 2.31 -17.72
N VAL A 19 54.73 1.25 -17.40
CA VAL A 19 54.50 0.43 -16.20
C VAL A 19 54.64 1.25 -14.92
N LEU A 20 55.71 2.09 -14.86
CA LEU A 20 55.92 2.98 -13.74
C LEU A 20 54.78 3.99 -13.59
N LEU A 21 54.32 4.61 -14.68
CA LEU A 21 53.22 5.54 -14.69
C LEU A 21 51.92 4.89 -14.20
N LEU A 22 51.61 3.68 -14.71
CA LEU A 22 50.45 2.91 -14.27
C LEU A 22 50.56 2.52 -12.79
N GLY A 23 51.74 2.17 -12.31
CA GLY A 23 52.03 1.89 -10.91
C GLY A 23 51.77 3.11 -10.01
N LEU A 24 52.22 4.29 -10.41
CA LEU A 24 51.94 5.54 -9.69
C LEU A 24 50.44 5.87 -9.65
N VAL A 25 49.72 5.68 -10.75
CA VAL A 25 48.26 5.86 -10.79
C VAL A 25 47.57 4.85 -9.85
N ALA A 26 47.98 3.60 -9.88
CA ALA A 26 47.41 2.56 -8.99
C ALA A 26 47.64 2.90 -7.50
N ILE A 27 48.86 3.35 -7.13
CA ILE A 27 49.17 3.80 -5.77
C ILE A 27 48.28 5.00 -5.40
N GLY A 28 48.13 6.00 -6.28
CA GLY A 28 47.24 7.13 -6.07
C GLY A 28 45.78 6.76 -5.81
N ILE A 29 45.27 5.78 -6.54
CA ILE A 29 43.92 5.22 -6.34
C ILE A 29 43.81 4.55 -4.95
N LEU A 30 44.82 3.75 -4.58
CA LEU A 30 44.82 3.06 -3.28
C LEU A 30 44.89 4.05 -2.11
N VAL A 31 45.74 5.07 -2.19
CA VAL A 31 45.80 6.13 -1.19
C VAL A 31 44.44 6.85 -1.07
N ARG A 32 43.84 7.21 -2.20
CA ARG A 32 42.55 7.89 -2.18
C ARG A 32 41.42 7.01 -1.65
N ALA A 33 41.46 5.71 -1.99
CA ALA A 33 40.52 4.74 -1.44
C ALA A 33 40.67 4.59 0.08
N PHE A 34 41.90 4.58 0.58
CA PHE A 34 42.20 4.54 2.01
C PHE A 34 41.68 5.80 2.72
N ASP A 35 41.97 6.98 2.18
CA ASP A 35 41.50 8.25 2.74
C ASP A 35 39.95 8.25 2.82
N THR A 36 39.29 7.88 1.75
CA THR A 36 37.81 7.84 1.74
C THR A 36 37.24 6.81 2.71
N ALA A 37 37.89 5.65 2.86
CA ALA A 37 37.41 4.57 3.72
C ALA A 37 37.67 4.82 5.21
N PHE A 38 38.77 5.46 5.57
CA PHE A 38 39.17 5.60 6.97
C PHE A 38 39.15 7.05 7.49
N VAL A 39 39.63 8.02 6.72
CA VAL A 39 39.71 9.42 7.16
C VAL A 39 38.38 10.16 6.96
N GLU A 40 37.77 10.00 5.77
CA GLU A 40 36.52 10.68 5.45
C GLU A 40 35.26 9.87 5.84
N ARG A 41 35.43 8.76 6.55
CA ARG A 41 34.33 7.83 6.91
C ARG A 41 33.17 8.53 7.60
N GLU A 42 33.44 9.39 8.58
CA GLU A 42 32.37 10.09 9.31
C GLU A 42 31.59 11.06 8.44
N THR A 43 32.27 11.75 7.53
CA THR A 43 31.63 12.70 6.61
C THR A 43 30.70 11.95 5.65
N TRP A 44 31.17 10.84 5.10
CA TRP A 44 30.35 10.01 4.21
C TRP A 44 29.22 9.31 4.95
N MET A 45 29.40 8.91 6.20
CA MET A 45 28.31 8.41 7.04
C MET A 45 27.23 9.47 7.27
N LYS A 46 27.60 10.72 7.60
CA LYS A 46 26.65 11.83 7.74
C LYS A 46 25.90 12.12 6.43
N VAL A 47 26.59 12.09 5.29
CA VAL A 47 25.96 12.24 3.98
C VAL A 47 24.98 11.09 3.71
N ALA A 48 25.36 9.84 4.02
CA ALA A 48 24.47 8.69 3.86
C ALA A 48 23.24 8.79 4.76
N GLU A 49 23.39 9.24 6.00
CA GLU A 49 22.27 9.48 6.92
C GLU A 49 21.34 10.59 6.44
N SER A 50 21.90 11.71 5.94
CA SER A 50 21.10 12.81 5.39
C SER A 50 20.29 12.41 4.15
N GLN A 51 20.73 11.39 3.42
CA GLN A 51 20.03 10.84 2.26
C GLN A 51 18.98 9.79 2.65
N LYS A 52 18.94 9.33 3.88
CA LYS A 52 17.84 8.46 4.35
C LYS A 52 16.55 9.29 4.40
N ARG A 53 15.54 8.84 3.71
CA ARG A 53 14.18 9.36 3.93
C ARG A 53 13.67 8.81 5.25
N PRO A 54 12.79 9.56 5.97
CA PRO A 54 12.26 9.09 7.24
C PRO A 54 11.66 7.70 7.10
N ASN A 55 11.93 6.88 8.09
CA ASN A 55 11.40 5.53 8.16
C ASN A 55 9.88 5.54 8.01
N ARG A 56 9.37 4.70 7.14
CA ARG A 56 7.93 4.49 6.95
C ARG A 56 7.53 3.24 7.72
N LEU A 57 6.45 3.34 8.47
CA LEU A 57 5.86 2.18 9.11
C LEU A 57 5.28 1.25 8.04
N ILE A 58 5.57 -0.05 8.18
CA ILE A 58 4.87 -1.11 7.46
C ILE A 58 3.79 -1.60 8.40
N TYR A 59 2.53 -1.48 7.97
CA TYR A 59 1.42 -1.87 8.80
C TYR A 59 1.23 -3.39 8.78
N PRO A 60 1.15 -4.04 9.95
CA PRO A 60 0.86 -5.45 10.02
C PRO A 60 -0.60 -5.72 9.63
N SER A 61 -0.88 -6.93 9.21
CA SER A 61 -2.25 -7.41 9.06
C SER A 61 -2.84 -7.69 10.44
N ARG A 62 -4.04 -7.17 10.71
CA ARG A 62 -4.76 -7.46 11.94
C ARG A 62 -5.31 -8.88 11.89
N GLY A 63 -5.10 -9.67 12.95
CA GLY A 63 -5.54 -11.05 13.06
C GLY A 63 -7.04 -11.23 12.85
N ASN A 64 -7.44 -12.42 12.45
CA ASN A 64 -8.83 -12.75 12.14
C ASN A 64 -9.58 -13.19 13.42
N ILE A 65 -10.90 -13.04 13.39
CA ILE A 65 -11.79 -13.59 14.42
C ILE A 65 -12.62 -14.70 13.80
N TYR A 66 -12.53 -15.88 14.37
CA TYR A 66 -13.23 -17.09 13.94
C TYR A 66 -14.31 -17.49 14.94
N SER A 67 -15.35 -18.13 14.44
CA SER A 67 -16.36 -18.83 15.24
C SER A 67 -15.84 -20.16 15.79
N SER A 68 -16.64 -20.82 16.60
CA SER A 68 -16.34 -22.16 17.16
C SER A 68 -16.14 -23.22 16.07
N ASP A 69 -16.85 -23.13 14.96
CA ASP A 69 -16.77 -24.02 13.80
C ASP A 69 -15.73 -23.56 12.74
N GLY A 70 -14.92 -22.54 13.06
CA GLY A 70 -13.84 -22.08 12.19
C GLY A 70 -14.29 -21.16 11.03
N LYS A 71 -15.52 -20.67 11.02
CA LYS A 71 -15.97 -19.68 10.03
C LYS A 71 -15.45 -18.30 10.39
N LEU A 72 -15.12 -17.52 9.36
CA LEU A 72 -14.50 -16.21 9.48
C LEU A 72 -15.55 -15.15 9.87
N MET A 73 -15.49 -14.63 11.09
CA MET A 73 -16.42 -13.62 11.61
C MET A 73 -15.94 -12.18 11.38
N ALA A 74 -14.64 -11.94 11.48
CA ALA A 74 -14.04 -10.66 11.13
C ALA A 74 -12.65 -10.87 10.51
N THR A 75 -12.37 -10.14 9.43
CA THR A 75 -11.10 -10.22 8.70
C THR A 75 -10.67 -8.85 8.18
N SER A 76 -9.39 -8.71 7.94
CA SER A 76 -8.79 -7.51 7.36
C SER A 76 -8.59 -7.69 5.86
N VAL A 77 -9.28 -6.88 5.05
CA VAL A 77 -9.23 -6.98 3.58
C VAL A 77 -8.59 -5.72 3.01
N PRO A 78 -7.58 -5.86 2.13
CA PRO A 78 -7.02 -4.71 1.46
C PRO A 78 -8.03 -4.09 0.50
N CYS A 79 -8.22 -2.79 0.62
CA CYS A 79 -9.01 -1.97 -0.30
C CYS A 79 -8.16 -0.82 -0.83
N PHE A 80 -8.54 -0.26 -1.95
CA PHE A 80 -7.73 0.68 -2.69
C PHE A 80 -8.50 1.95 -2.99
N TYR A 81 -7.91 3.10 -2.67
CA TYR A 81 -8.34 4.38 -3.18
C TYR A 81 -7.59 4.71 -4.46
N LEU A 82 -8.31 5.22 -5.43
CA LEU A 82 -7.78 5.55 -6.75
C LEU A 82 -7.56 7.04 -6.87
N TYR A 83 -6.36 7.44 -7.27
CA TYR A 83 -5.99 8.85 -7.42
C TYR A 83 -5.30 9.11 -8.75
N ILE A 84 -5.42 10.36 -9.22
CA ILE A 84 -4.63 10.89 -10.33
C ILE A 84 -3.88 12.12 -9.82
N ASP A 85 -2.58 12.17 -10.10
CA ASP A 85 -1.74 13.35 -9.90
C ASP A 85 -1.71 14.16 -11.18
N PHE A 86 -2.58 15.18 -11.26
CA PHE A 86 -2.62 16.11 -12.39
C PHE A 86 -1.52 17.17 -12.35
N ASN A 87 -0.68 17.18 -11.33
CA ASN A 87 0.49 18.04 -11.22
C ASN A 87 1.82 17.25 -11.35
N ALA A 88 1.75 16.00 -11.79
CA ALA A 88 2.93 15.17 -12.07
C ALA A 88 3.70 15.72 -13.28
N ASP A 89 5.00 15.41 -13.35
CA ASP A 89 5.89 15.87 -14.43
C ASP A 89 5.38 15.54 -15.84
N CYS A 90 4.63 14.43 -15.95
CA CYS A 90 4.03 14.04 -17.23
C CYS A 90 2.98 15.03 -17.77
N TYR A 91 2.41 15.90 -16.92
CA TYR A 91 1.49 16.97 -17.29
C TYR A 91 2.15 18.34 -17.34
N THR A 92 3.11 18.61 -16.44
CA THR A 92 3.75 19.92 -16.28
C THR A 92 4.98 20.11 -17.15
N HIS A 93 5.72 19.03 -17.40
CA HIS A 93 6.95 19.02 -18.20
C HIS A 93 6.88 17.96 -19.32
N PRO A 94 6.03 18.20 -20.35
CA PRO A 94 5.89 17.24 -21.43
C PRO A 94 7.22 17.09 -22.19
N THR A 95 7.61 15.85 -22.43
CA THR A 95 8.80 15.53 -23.25
C THR A 95 8.42 15.48 -24.73
N LYS A 96 9.40 15.63 -25.64
CA LYS A 96 9.17 15.47 -27.10
C LYS A 96 8.55 14.09 -27.45
N LYS A 97 8.79 13.08 -26.63
CA LYS A 97 8.29 11.70 -26.83
C LYS A 97 6.93 11.43 -26.18
N TRP A 98 6.54 12.22 -25.16
CA TRP A 98 5.32 11.96 -24.40
C TRP A 98 4.72 13.22 -23.81
N ASN A 99 3.43 13.43 -24.09
CA ASN A 99 2.62 14.49 -23.50
C ASN A 99 1.31 13.86 -22.99
N SER A 100 1.17 13.76 -21.67
CA SER A 100 0.01 13.15 -21.03
C SER A 100 -1.26 13.99 -21.23
N LEU A 101 -1.14 15.31 -21.29
CA LEU A 101 -2.25 16.21 -21.53
C LEU A 101 -2.84 15.99 -22.93
N ASP A 102 -1.98 15.97 -23.96
CA ASP A 102 -2.42 15.72 -25.33
C ASP A 102 -3.00 14.32 -25.49
N THR A 103 -2.39 13.33 -24.85
CA THR A 103 -2.91 11.95 -24.87
C THR A 103 -4.29 11.87 -24.23
N LEU A 104 -4.49 12.52 -23.09
CA LEU A 104 -5.76 12.52 -22.38
C LEU A 104 -6.85 13.28 -23.17
N LEU A 105 -6.54 14.43 -23.77
CA LEU A 105 -7.52 15.30 -24.42
C LEU A 105 -7.78 14.95 -25.88
N LYS A 106 -6.76 14.49 -26.63
CA LYS A 106 -6.84 14.34 -28.09
C LYS A 106 -6.87 12.89 -28.58
N SER A 107 -6.49 11.91 -27.76
CA SER A 107 -6.45 10.52 -28.18
C SER A 107 -7.83 9.89 -28.22
N LYS A 108 -8.21 9.29 -29.35
CA LYS A 108 -9.48 8.54 -29.47
C LYS A 108 -9.51 7.27 -28.62
N HIS A 109 -8.39 6.56 -28.48
CA HIS A 109 -8.34 5.25 -27.78
C HIS A 109 -7.87 5.34 -26.32
N ASN A 110 -7.02 6.30 -25.99
CA ASN A 110 -6.49 6.50 -24.64
C ASN A 110 -6.94 7.84 -24.04
N GLY A 111 -7.97 8.45 -24.60
CA GLY A 111 -8.46 9.75 -24.19
C GLY A 111 -9.47 9.70 -23.05
N ILE A 112 -9.84 10.88 -22.59
CA ILE A 112 -10.77 11.09 -21.48
C ILE A 112 -12.15 10.49 -21.75
N ASP A 113 -12.62 10.48 -23.00
CA ASP A 113 -13.92 9.94 -23.36
C ASP A 113 -13.97 8.42 -23.15
N SER A 114 -12.95 7.71 -23.66
CA SER A 114 -12.82 6.28 -23.45
C SER A 114 -12.67 5.94 -21.97
N LEU A 115 -11.81 6.68 -21.26
CA LEU A 115 -11.61 6.48 -19.81
C LEU A 115 -12.91 6.67 -19.04
N SER A 116 -13.65 7.76 -19.30
CA SER A 116 -14.91 8.10 -18.63
C SER A 116 -15.98 7.04 -18.87
N PHE A 117 -16.04 6.49 -20.07
CA PHE A 117 -16.96 5.41 -20.42
C PHE A 117 -16.68 4.13 -19.61
N TYR A 118 -15.40 3.70 -19.54
CA TYR A 118 -15.04 2.50 -18.80
C TYR A 118 -15.21 2.67 -17.28
N LEU A 119 -14.88 3.86 -16.73
CA LEU A 119 -15.07 4.16 -15.31
C LEU A 119 -16.57 4.15 -14.95
N SER A 120 -17.41 4.81 -15.72
CA SER A 120 -18.85 4.85 -15.51
C SER A 120 -19.45 3.45 -15.51
N ARG A 121 -19.05 2.61 -16.46
CA ARG A 121 -19.54 1.24 -16.57
C ARG A 121 -19.14 0.35 -15.39
N LYS A 122 -17.91 0.54 -14.87
CA LYS A 122 -17.37 -0.29 -13.79
C LYS A 122 -17.83 0.18 -12.42
N LEU A 123 -17.74 1.46 -12.13
CA LEU A 123 -17.99 2.03 -10.81
C LEU A 123 -19.46 2.39 -10.57
N LYS A 124 -20.20 2.70 -11.65
CA LYS A 124 -21.65 2.98 -11.63
C LYS A 124 -22.09 4.14 -10.71
N ASP A 125 -21.14 4.98 -10.28
CA ASP A 125 -21.38 6.13 -9.40
C ASP A 125 -21.68 7.41 -10.19
N ARG A 126 -21.22 7.51 -11.45
CA ARG A 126 -21.41 8.67 -12.33
C ARG A 126 -21.66 8.24 -13.77
N THR A 127 -22.34 9.12 -14.52
CA THR A 127 -22.51 8.94 -15.97
C THR A 127 -21.18 9.18 -16.72
N PRO A 128 -21.00 8.69 -17.94
CA PRO A 128 -19.79 8.94 -18.75
C PRO A 128 -19.48 10.43 -18.90
N VAL A 129 -20.51 11.25 -19.15
CA VAL A 129 -20.35 12.73 -19.26
C VAL A 129 -20.00 13.31 -17.90
N GLY A 130 -20.58 12.84 -16.82
CA GLY A 130 -20.25 13.22 -15.46
C GLY A 130 -18.80 12.95 -15.11
N TYR A 131 -18.28 11.77 -15.45
CA TYR A 131 -16.86 11.44 -15.29
C TYR A 131 -15.94 12.34 -16.11
N LYS A 132 -16.28 12.60 -17.35
CA LYS A 132 -15.51 13.51 -18.21
C LYS A 132 -15.38 14.89 -17.58
N ASN A 133 -16.49 15.48 -17.17
CA ASN A 133 -16.51 16.81 -16.53
C ASN A 133 -15.76 16.80 -15.18
N TYR A 134 -15.90 15.75 -14.41
CA TYR A 134 -15.21 15.56 -13.14
C TYR A 134 -13.69 15.52 -13.31
N LEU A 135 -13.19 14.71 -14.25
CA LEU A 135 -11.75 14.61 -14.55
C LEU A 135 -11.19 15.90 -15.13
N LEU A 136 -11.93 16.59 -16.02
CA LEU A 136 -11.54 17.90 -16.55
C LEU A 136 -11.44 18.96 -15.45
N ASN A 137 -12.32 18.92 -14.46
CA ASN A 137 -12.26 19.81 -13.31
C ASN A 137 -11.01 19.53 -12.45
N GLY A 138 -10.68 18.25 -12.22
CA GLY A 138 -9.44 17.85 -11.56
C GLY A 138 -8.19 18.36 -12.28
N LEU A 139 -8.19 18.24 -13.61
CA LEU A 139 -7.10 18.72 -14.45
C LEU A 139 -6.93 20.26 -14.37
N LYS A 140 -8.04 21.02 -14.38
CA LYS A 140 -8.02 22.49 -14.21
C LYS A 140 -7.45 22.90 -12.85
N LYS A 141 -7.79 22.15 -11.78
CA LYS A 141 -7.30 22.39 -10.43
C LYS A 141 -5.85 22.00 -10.20
N LYS A 142 -5.21 21.28 -11.15
CA LYS A 142 -3.85 20.73 -11.02
C LYS A 142 -3.61 20.01 -9.69
N SER A 143 -4.62 19.25 -9.23
CA SER A 143 -4.55 18.56 -7.95
C SER A 143 -3.57 17.40 -7.99
N ARG A 144 -2.69 17.30 -6.99
CA ARG A 144 -1.75 16.16 -6.85
C ARG A 144 -2.41 14.89 -6.35
N GLN A 145 -3.55 15.01 -5.65
CA GLN A 145 -4.27 13.89 -5.08
C GLN A 145 -5.76 14.01 -5.44
N PHE A 146 -6.05 13.84 -6.74
CA PHE A 146 -7.41 13.92 -7.23
C PHE A 146 -8.05 12.52 -7.17
N PRO A 147 -9.11 12.30 -6.37
CA PRO A 147 -9.78 11.00 -6.29
C PRO A 147 -10.47 10.69 -7.61
N VAL A 148 -10.35 9.45 -8.09
CA VAL A 148 -11.02 8.99 -9.31
C VAL A 148 -12.50 8.68 -9.04
N CYS A 149 -12.79 8.15 -7.85
CA CYS A 149 -14.13 7.84 -7.37
C CYS A 149 -14.25 8.19 -5.90
N ASP A 150 -15.49 8.28 -5.42
CA ASP A 150 -15.78 8.66 -4.02
C ASP A 150 -15.67 7.46 -3.07
N GLY A 151 -15.49 6.26 -3.59
CA GLY A 151 -15.44 5.01 -2.84
C GLY A 151 -14.10 4.28 -2.90
N LYS A 152 -14.06 3.20 -2.17
CA LYS A 152 -12.99 2.21 -2.17
C LYS A 152 -13.25 1.17 -3.25
N VAL A 153 -12.18 0.58 -3.77
CA VAL A 153 -12.25 -0.49 -4.77
C VAL A 153 -11.59 -1.75 -4.23
N SER A 154 -12.15 -2.90 -4.59
CA SER A 154 -11.54 -4.18 -4.27
C SER A 154 -10.29 -4.43 -5.11
N TYR A 155 -9.45 -5.39 -4.71
CA TYR A 155 -8.29 -5.79 -5.49
C TYR A 155 -8.66 -6.29 -6.91
N SER A 156 -9.76 -7.03 -7.03
CA SER A 156 -10.26 -7.51 -8.34
C SER A 156 -10.62 -6.36 -9.28
N ASP A 157 -11.34 -5.37 -8.75
CA ASP A 157 -11.75 -4.19 -9.52
C ASP A 157 -10.54 -3.32 -9.89
N LEU A 158 -9.60 -3.16 -8.96
CA LEU A 158 -8.36 -2.46 -9.22
C LEU A 158 -7.58 -3.09 -10.38
N LYS A 159 -7.49 -4.43 -10.43
CA LYS A 159 -6.80 -5.16 -11.50
C LYS A 159 -7.44 -4.89 -12.87
N GLU A 160 -8.76 -4.74 -12.93
CA GLU A 160 -9.47 -4.37 -14.15
C GLU A 160 -9.28 -2.89 -14.51
N ILE A 161 -9.41 -1.99 -13.53
CA ILE A 161 -9.28 -0.53 -13.73
C ILE A 161 -7.87 -0.16 -14.20
N LYS A 162 -6.83 -0.84 -13.73
CA LYS A 162 -5.46 -0.66 -14.23
C LYS A 162 -5.30 -0.96 -15.73
N LYS A 163 -6.19 -1.76 -16.32
CA LYS A 163 -6.18 -2.08 -17.75
C LYS A 163 -6.94 -1.04 -18.60
N PHE A 164 -7.67 -0.12 -17.98
CA PHE A 164 -8.46 0.86 -18.70
C PHE A 164 -7.60 1.79 -19.57
N PRO A 165 -8.17 2.34 -20.65
CA PRO A 165 -7.51 3.32 -21.47
C PRO A 165 -6.91 4.44 -20.60
N PHE A 166 -5.74 4.94 -20.97
CA PHE A 166 -4.96 5.90 -20.21
C PHE A 166 -4.31 5.33 -18.93
N PHE A 167 -5.02 4.63 -18.03
CA PHE A 167 -4.44 4.06 -16.80
C PHE A 167 -3.42 2.95 -17.07
N ARG A 168 -3.63 2.16 -18.13
CA ARG A 168 -2.67 1.12 -18.57
C ARG A 168 -1.29 1.67 -18.93
N LEU A 169 -1.16 2.97 -19.14
CA LEU A 169 0.12 3.61 -19.44
C LEU A 169 1.03 3.74 -18.21
N GLY A 170 0.51 3.43 -17.02
CA GLY A 170 1.25 3.43 -15.76
C GLY A 170 1.41 4.83 -15.16
N ARG A 171 1.88 4.87 -13.92
CA ARG A 171 1.96 6.07 -13.08
C ARG A 171 2.72 7.23 -13.75
N PHE A 172 3.86 6.95 -14.37
CA PHE A 172 4.73 7.98 -14.95
C PHE A 172 4.16 8.63 -16.21
N LYS A 173 3.19 8.00 -16.87
CA LYS A 173 2.58 8.51 -18.10
C LYS A 173 1.14 8.98 -17.92
N SER A 174 0.42 8.46 -16.94
CA SER A 174 -0.97 8.82 -16.68
C SER A 174 -1.16 9.62 -15.40
N GLY A 175 -0.17 9.68 -14.51
CA GLY A 175 -0.34 10.23 -13.17
C GLY A 175 -1.21 9.35 -12.25
N PHE A 176 -1.74 8.22 -12.74
CA PHE A 176 -2.60 7.33 -11.96
C PHE A 176 -1.81 6.57 -10.92
N TYR A 177 -2.27 6.62 -9.68
CA TYR A 177 -1.71 5.82 -8.58
C TYR A 177 -2.80 5.37 -7.62
N THR A 178 -2.48 4.39 -6.81
CA THR A 178 -3.39 3.81 -5.84
C THR A 178 -2.81 3.92 -4.44
N ARG A 179 -3.67 4.13 -3.45
CA ARG A 179 -3.31 4.07 -2.05
C ARG A 179 -4.04 2.87 -1.45
N GLU A 180 -3.26 1.94 -0.96
CA GLU A 180 -3.77 0.78 -0.25
C GLU A 180 -4.16 1.17 1.17
N MET A 181 -5.30 0.66 1.62
CA MET A 181 -5.75 0.70 3.01
C MET A 181 -6.33 -0.64 3.38
N VAL A 182 -6.23 -1.01 4.63
CA VAL A 182 -6.81 -2.23 5.16
C VAL A 182 -8.14 -1.87 5.82
N GLU A 183 -9.19 -2.59 5.45
CA GLU A 183 -10.52 -2.43 6.02
C GLU A 183 -10.94 -3.69 6.77
N ARG A 184 -11.49 -3.49 7.96
CA ARG A 184 -12.07 -4.58 8.74
C ARG A 184 -13.44 -4.93 8.19
N GLN A 185 -13.59 -6.14 7.69
CA GLN A 185 -14.84 -6.67 7.16
C GLN A 185 -15.41 -7.77 8.03
N LYS A 186 -16.72 -7.79 8.15
CA LYS A 186 -17.49 -8.83 8.82
C LYS A 186 -18.31 -9.57 7.76
N PRO A 187 -17.91 -10.78 7.33
CA PRO A 187 -18.57 -11.49 6.23
C PRO A 187 -20.05 -11.79 6.51
N PHE A 188 -20.43 -11.96 7.77
CA PHE A 188 -21.81 -12.20 8.19
C PHE A 188 -22.59 -10.90 8.51
N GLY A 189 -22.06 -9.74 8.12
CA GLY A 189 -22.74 -8.45 8.27
C GLY A 189 -22.97 -8.05 9.73
N THR A 190 -24.25 -7.96 10.12
CA THR A 190 -24.65 -7.52 11.47
C THR A 190 -24.63 -8.65 12.50
N LEU A 191 -24.48 -9.90 12.09
CA LEU A 191 -24.51 -11.04 12.97
C LEU A 191 -23.44 -10.96 14.05
N ALA A 192 -23.83 -11.04 15.32
CA ALA A 192 -22.97 -10.86 16.48
C ALA A 192 -22.13 -9.57 16.48
N SER A 193 -22.55 -8.55 15.73
CA SER A 193 -21.74 -7.34 15.48
C SER A 193 -21.36 -6.60 16.77
N ARG A 194 -22.22 -6.57 17.79
CA ARG A 194 -21.94 -5.96 19.09
C ARG A 194 -20.91 -6.75 19.89
N THR A 195 -20.94 -8.10 19.80
CA THR A 195 -20.00 -8.98 20.49
C THR A 195 -18.62 -8.90 19.83
N ILE A 196 -18.57 -9.00 18.52
CA ILE A 196 -17.32 -8.85 17.74
C ILE A 196 -16.75 -7.44 17.97
N GLY A 197 -17.58 -6.43 17.88
CA GLY A 197 -17.18 -5.04 18.00
C GLY A 197 -16.68 -4.46 16.68
N ASP A 198 -16.22 -3.22 16.75
CA ASP A 198 -15.72 -2.43 15.64
C ASP A 198 -14.31 -1.96 15.91
N THR A 199 -13.61 -1.57 14.85
CA THR A 199 -12.32 -0.88 14.94
C THR A 199 -12.50 0.60 14.59
N PHE A 200 -11.58 1.45 15.05
CA PHE A 200 -11.49 2.81 14.55
C PHE A 200 -11.09 2.79 13.08
N ARG A 201 -11.64 3.72 12.28
CA ARG A 201 -11.32 3.83 10.85
C ARG A 201 -9.92 4.38 10.60
N ASP A 202 -9.45 5.20 11.52
CA ASP A 202 -8.17 5.87 11.36
C ASP A 202 -7.05 5.02 11.94
N ILE A 203 -5.98 4.89 11.17
CA ILE A 203 -4.73 4.30 11.62
C ILE A 203 -4.05 5.32 12.53
N ASP A 204 -3.66 4.91 13.72
CA ASP A 204 -2.89 5.76 14.62
C ASP A 204 -1.56 6.15 13.93
N PRO A 205 -1.33 7.44 13.67
CA PRO A 205 -0.13 7.88 12.95
C PRO A 205 1.18 7.59 13.69
N LYS A 206 1.12 7.36 15.01
CA LYS A 206 2.30 7.06 15.83
C LYS A 206 2.65 5.58 15.81
N THR A 207 1.65 4.73 15.93
CA THR A 207 1.85 3.26 16.01
C THR A 207 1.66 2.58 14.66
N GLY A 208 0.94 3.20 13.73
CA GLY A 208 0.59 2.61 12.45
C GLY A 208 -0.45 1.48 12.55
N LEU A 209 -1.17 1.40 13.65
CA LEU A 209 -2.09 0.31 13.96
C LEU A 209 -3.53 0.82 14.01
N THR A 210 -4.47 -0.04 13.61
CA THR A 210 -5.90 0.18 13.85
C THR A 210 -6.24 -0.33 15.24
N LYS A 211 -6.92 0.49 16.05
CA LYS A 211 -7.35 0.12 17.41
C LYS A 211 -8.76 -0.42 17.41
N GLY A 212 -9.03 -1.38 18.28
CA GLY A 212 -10.37 -1.84 18.60
C GLY A 212 -11.17 -0.74 19.30
N LYS A 213 -12.46 -0.60 18.95
CA LYS A 213 -13.36 0.39 19.51
C LYS A 213 -14.21 -0.18 20.63
N ASN A 214 -14.73 -1.37 20.44
CA ASN A 214 -15.61 -2.08 21.38
C ASN A 214 -15.57 -3.58 21.14
N GLY A 215 -16.27 -4.36 21.97
CA GLY A 215 -16.40 -5.81 21.85
C GLY A 215 -15.09 -6.60 21.96
N LEU A 216 -15.03 -7.74 21.27
CA LEU A 216 -13.82 -8.57 21.18
C LEU A 216 -12.65 -7.85 20.52
N GLU A 217 -12.95 -6.99 19.55
CA GLU A 217 -11.93 -6.17 18.88
C GLU A 217 -11.16 -5.27 19.86
N LEU A 218 -11.84 -4.71 20.87
CA LEU A 218 -11.21 -3.91 21.93
C LEU A 218 -10.53 -4.80 22.97
N GLN A 219 -11.24 -5.83 23.45
CA GLN A 219 -10.74 -6.69 24.55
C GLN A 219 -9.44 -7.40 24.18
N TYR A 220 -9.33 -7.85 22.94
CA TYR A 220 -8.16 -8.57 22.43
C TYR A 220 -7.31 -7.72 21.46
N ASP A 221 -7.40 -6.41 21.56
CA ASP A 221 -6.70 -5.50 20.65
C ASP A 221 -5.19 -5.77 20.61
N THR A 222 -4.56 -6.00 21.78
CA THR A 222 -3.12 -6.28 21.89
C THR A 222 -2.66 -7.53 21.15
N LEU A 223 -3.52 -8.53 21.02
CA LEU A 223 -3.23 -9.75 20.28
C LEU A 223 -3.51 -9.59 18.79
N LEU A 224 -4.62 -8.90 18.47
CA LEU A 224 -5.09 -8.74 17.10
C LEU A 224 -4.26 -7.77 16.27
N HIS A 225 -3.73 -6.69 16.83
CA HIS A 225 -3.13 -5.62 16.02
C HIS A 225 -1.72 -5.90 15.48
N GLY A 226 -1.01 -6.91 16.04
CA GLY A 226 0.37 -7.19 15.64
C GLY A 226 1.37 -6.08 16.01
N VAL A 227 2.54 -6.08 15.36
CA VAL A 227 3.61 -5.11 15.58
C VAL A 227 4.02 -4.49 14.23
N ALA A 228 4.05 -3.17 14.16
CA ALA A 228 4.45 -2.48 12.94
C ALA A 228 5.94 -2.70 12.61
N GLY A 229 6.23 -2.94 11.35
CA GLY A 229 7.58 -2.98 10.81
C GLY A 229 8.10 -1.61 10.42
N LEU A 230 9.38 -1.54 10.08
CA LEU A 230 10.06 -0.32 9.64
C LEU A 230 10.65 -0.50 8.25
N ASN A 231 10.36 0.45 7.37
CA ASN A 231 10.88 0.51 6.02
C ASN A 231 11.62 1.82 5.81
N SER A 232 12.88 1.74 5.37
CA SER A 232 13.67 2.89 4.97
C SER A 232 13.79 2.97 3.45
N VAL A 233 13.83 4.18 2.94
CA VAL A 233 14.06 4.41 1.51
C VAL A 233 15.48 4.88 1.33
N ARG A 234 16.32 4.05 0.71
CA ARG A 234 17.73 4.34 0.44
C ARG A 234 18.01 4.47 -1.04
N ARG A 235 19.01 5.25 -1.38
CA ARG A 235 19.48 5.37 -2.76
C ARG A 235 20.56 4.30 -3.01
N LEU A 236 20.23 3.33 -3.87
CA LEU A 236 21.13 2.26 -4.26
C LEU A 236 21.27 2.25 -5.79
N GLY A 237 22.50 2.22 -6.29
CA GLY A 237 22.76 2.12 -7.72
C GLY A 237 22.13 3.21 -8.59
N GLY A 238 21.99 4.44 -8.06
CA GLY A 238 21.38 5.56 -8.78
C GLY A 238 19.85 5.66 -8.68
N GLY A 239 19.18 4.65 -8.10
CA GLY A 239 17.72 4.63 -7.86
C GLY A 239 17.34 4.64 -6.38
N TRP A 240 16.09 5.03 -6.08
CA TRP A 240 15.52 4.90 -4.75
C TRP A 240 14.93 3.50 -4.57
N THR A 241 15.39 2.78 -3.55
CA THR A 241 14.93 1.43 -3.23
C THR A 241 14.40 1.38 -1.80
N ASN A 242 13.28 0.68 -1.62
CA ASN A 242 12.75 0.40 -0.30
C ASN A 242 13.54 -0.75 0.33
N VAL A 243 14.04 -0.53 1.53
CA VAL A 243 14.76 -1.55 2.31
C VAL A 243 13.97 -1.77 3.59
N VAL A 244 13.47 -2.98 3.79
CA VAL A 244 12.81 -3.36 5.04
C VAL A 244 13.89 -3.53 6.10
N GLU A 245 13.81 -2.73 7.17
CA GLU A 245 14.75 -2.79 8.29
C GLU A 245 14.23 -3.73 9.39
N VAL A 246 12.92 -3.69 9.61
CA VAL A 246 12.23 -4.56 10.56
C VAL A 246 10.96 -5.07 9.89
N ASP A 247 10.81 -6.38 9.79
CA ASP A 247 9.59 -6.99 9.26
C ASP A 247 8.41 -6.77 10.23
N PRO A 248 7.21 -6.49 9.72
CA PRO A 248 6.03 -6.42 10.57
C PRO A 248 5.68 -7.81 11.10
N VAL A 249 5.22 -7.87 12.33
CA VAL A 249 4.66 -9.08 12.94
C VAL A 249 3.15 -9.00 12.85
N GLU A 250 2.55 -9.93 12.13
CA GLU A 250 1.09 -9.97 11.97
C GLU A 250 0.37 -10.26 13.29
N GLY A 251 -0.87 -9.77 13.41
CA GLY A 251 -1.71 -10.04 14.57
C GLY A 251 -2.10 -11.51 14.67
N MET A 252 -2.31 -11.96 15.88
CA MET A 252 -2.76 -13.33 16.19
C MET A 252 -4.24 -13.48 15.87
N ASP A 253 -4.62 -14.62 15.32
CA ASP A 253 -6.01 -15.00 15.10
C ASP A 253 -6.67 -15.42 16.40
N ILE A 254 -7.96 -15.10 16.57
CA ILE A 254 -8.76 -15.46 17.74
C ILE A 254 -9.88 -16.40 17.29
N ARG A 255 -10.01 -17.53 17.96
CA ARG A 255 -11.15 -18.43 17.84
C ARG A 255 -12.09 -18.24 19.02
N THR A 256 -13.35 -17.92 18.72
CA THR A 256 -14.39 -17.71 19.72
C THR A 256 -15.19 -18.98 19.96
N THR A 257 -15.99 -19.00 21.02
CA THR A 257 -16.97 -20.05 21.30
C THR A 257 -18.32 -19.81 20.62
N ILE A 258 -18.47 -18.74 19.82
CA ILE A 258 -19.70 -18.39 19.15
C ILE A 258 -20.00 -19.40 18.05
N ASP A 259 -21.17 -20.07 18.10
CA ASP A 259 -21.73 -20.84 17.00
C ASP A 259 -22.57 -19.92 16.10
N ILE A 260 -22.16 -19.79 14.85
CA ILE A 260 -22.83 -18.90 13.88
C ILE A 260 -24.25 -19.33 13.59
N ASN A 261 -24.52 -20.65 13.54
CA ASN A 261 -25.86 -21.14 13.18
C ASN A 261 -26.85 -20.84 14.29
N ILE A 262 -26.46 -21.10 15.55
CA ILE A 262 -27.30 -20.79 16.72
C ILE A 262 -27.52 -19.27 16.82
N GLN A 263 -26.47 -18.48 16.60
CA GLN A 263 -26.52 -17.02 16.63
C GLN A 263 -27.47 -16.48 15.54
N ASP A 264 -27.42 -17.00 14.30
CA ASP A 264 -28.29 -16.61 13.20
C ASP A 264 -29.76 -16.90 13.48
N ILE A 265 -30.06 -18.11 13.99
CA ILE A 265 -31.42 -18.49 14.37
C ILE A 265 -31.95 -17.58 15.47
N ALA A 266 -31.15 -17.32 16.51
CA ALA A 266 -31.53 -16.47 17.63
C ALA A 266 -31.78 -15.02 17.19
N GLU A 267 -30.91 -14.44 16.40
CA GLU A 267 -31.06 -13.08 15.89
C GLU A 267 -32.26 -12.92 14.95
N LYS A 268 -32.45 -13.86 14.02
CA LYS A 268 -33.61 -13.87 13.12
C LYS A 268 -34.94 -13.96 13.88
N SER A 269 -35.02 -14.92 14.82
CA SER A 269 -36.23 -15.12 15.63
C SER A 269 -36.55 -13.87 16.48
N LEU A 270 -35.52 -13.26 17.06
CA LEU A 270 -35.65 -12.02 17.81
C LEU A 270 -36.13 -10.85 16.92
N LEU A 271 -35.49 -10.69 15.74
CA LEU A 271 -35.85 -9.64 14.80
C LEU A 271 -37.29 -9.77 14.30
N ASP A 272 -37.75 -10.98 14.02
CA ASP A 272 -39.12 -11.24 13.58
C ASP A 272 -40.14 -10.94 14.69
N MET A 273 -39.79 -11.24 15.94
CA MET A 273 -40.63 -10.91 17.08
C MET A 273 -40.71 -9.39 17.32
N LEU A 274 -39.55 -8.70 17.26
CA LEU A 274 -39.48 -7.24 17.40
C LEU A 274 -40.36 -6.54 16.35
N LYS A 275 -40.34 -7.01 15.09
CA LYS A 275 -41.20 -6.49 14.03
C LYS A 275 -42.70 -6.72 14.31
N LYS A 276 -43.06 -7.87 14.91
CA LYS A 276 -44.45 -8.15 15.23
C LYS A 276 -45.02 -7.27 16.33
N ILE A 277 -44.21 -6.95 17.33
CA ILE A 277 -44.63 -6.13 18.51
C ILE A 277 -44.25 -4.69 18.41
N ASP A 278 -43.65 -4.26 17.28
CA ASP A 278 -43.15 -2.89 17.04
C ASP A 278 -42.23 -2.39 18.17
N ALA A 279 -41.33 -3.25 18.64
CA ALA A 279 -40.40 -2.92 19.70
C ALA A 279 -39.08 -2.39 19.13
N ALA A 280 -38.49 -1.40 19.80
CA ALA A 280 -37.27 -0.72 19.34
C ALA A 280 -35.99 -1.57 19.54
N SER A 281 -35.97 -2.50 20.51
CA SER A 281 -34.82 -3.35 20.79
C SER A 281 -35.21 -4.58 21.57
N GLY A 282 -34.36 -5.60 21.57
CA GLY A 282 -34.58 -6.82 22.32
C GLY A 282 -33.31 -7.62 22.55
N THR A 283 -33.39 -8.57 23.46
CA THR A 283 -32.30 -9.50 23.77
C THR A 283 -32.86 -10.91 23.88
N ALA A 284 -32.21 -11.85 23.22
CA ALA A 284 -32.48 -13.29 23.39
C ALA A 284 -31.28 -13.94 24.08
N VAL A 285 -31.53 -14.81 25.05
CA VAL A 285 -30.50 -15.59 25.74
C VAL A 285 -30.77 -17.06 25.47
N VAL A 286 -29.75 -17.75 25.01
CA VAL A 286 -29.77 -19.20 24.75
C VAL A 286 -28.76 -19.84 25.67
N MET A 287 -29.16 -20.87 26.39
CA MET A 287 -28.26 -21.59 27.28
C MET A 287 -28.26 -23.09 26.95
N GLU A 288 -27.07 -23.65 26.84
CA GLU A 288 -26.90 -25.09 26.72
C GLU A 288 -27.08 -25.74 28.07
N VAL A 289 -28.07 -26.62 28.23
CA VAL A 289 -28.45 -27.18 29.50
C VAL A 289 -27.36 -28.14 30.07
N ALA A 290 -26.65 -28.83 29.19
CA ALA A 290 -25.64 -29.81 29.56
C ALA A 290 -24.35 -29.20 30.13
N THR A 291 -23.91 -28.10 29.55
CA THR A 291 -22.63 -27.44 29.88
C THR A 291 -22.79 -26.14 30.67
N GLY A 292 -24.00 -25.55 30.65
CA GLY A 292 -24.25 -24.23 31.21
C GLY A 292 -23.69 -23.08 30.40
N GLU A 293 -23.23 -23.32 29.19
CA GLU A 293 -22.76 -22.26 28.29
C GLU A 293 -23.92 -21.35 27.86
N ILE A 294 -23.70 -20.05 27.96
CA ILE A 294 -24.71 -19.02 27.66
C ILE A 294 -24.33 -18.22 26.42
N GLY A 295 -25.19 -18.28 25.40
CA GLY A 295 -25.13 -17.42 24.21
C GLY A 295 -26.12 -16.25 24.34
N ARG A 296 -25.81 -15.10 23.75
CA ARG A 296 -26.67 -13.94 23.73
C ARG A 296 -26.79 -13.35 22.31
N ALA A 297 -28.01 -13.21 21.84
CA ALA A 297 -28.34 -12.40 20.66
C ALA A 297 -28.92 -11.05 21.11
N HIS A 298 -28.52 -9.98 20.45
CA HIS A 298 -28.90 -8.60 20.78
C HIS A 298 -29.18 -7.85 19.46
N VAL A 299 -30.40 -7.33 19.34
CA VAL A 299 -30.87 -6.57 18.17
C VAL A 299 -31.39 -5.21 18.59
#